data_92340b61edad04a2ad398e8c5f393ffe
#
_entry.id   92340b61edad04a2ad398e8c5f393ffe
#
_cell.length_a   1.000
_cell.length_b   1.000
_cell.length_c   1.000
_cell.angle_alpha   90.00
_cell.angle_beta   90.00
_cell.angle_gamma   90.00
#
_symmetry.space_group_name_H-M   'P 1'
#
loop_
_entity.id
_entity.type
_entity.pdbx_description
1 polymer ?
#
loop_
_entity_poly.entity_id
_entity_poly.type
_entity_poly.pdbx_seq_one_letter_code
_entity_poly.pdbx_strand_id
1 'polypeptide(L)'
;MLDKSDYTARDIKKLMDGKDYKELRSLLSSLEIADISELFEELSLSYSIAFFRMVPKDRRTEVFSFLNFDKQQSMLERMPQLVVASILNEMEPVDRTQFLEDLPEEERAKTVSYTHLTLPTTPY
;
A
#
# COMPACT_ATOMS: atom_id res chain seq x y z
N MET A 1 -2.01 -7.73 27.99
CA MET A 1 -2.06 -8.07 26.57
C MET A 1 -2.78 -6.97 25.81
N LEU A 2 -2.17 -6.49 24.74
CA LEU A 2 -2.78 -5.42 23.96
C LEU A 2 -3.88 -5.96 23.06
N ASP A 3 -4.97 -5.22 22.99
CA ASP A 3 -5.99 -5.48 21.97
C ASP A 3 -5.43 -5.09 20.62
N LYS A 4 -5.98 -5.63 19.55
CA LYS A 4 -5.48 -5.36 18.20
C LYS A 4 -5.50 -3.87 17.87
N SER A 5 -6.53 -3.17 18.31
CA SER A 5 -6.67 -1.73 18.05
C SER A 5 -5.70 -0.88 18.85
N ASP A 6 -5.00 -1.49 19.81
CA ASP A 6 -4.06 -0.76 20.67
C ASP A 6 -2.64 -0.72 20.12
N TYR A 7 -2.39 -1.41 19.01
CA TYR A 7 -1.07 -1.36 18.39
C TYR A 7 -0.80 0.01 17.79
N THR A 8 0.43 0.49 18.01
CA THR A 8 0.86 1.79 17.50
C THR A 8 1.97 1.61 16.48
N ALA A 9 2.31 2.70 15.80
CA ALA A 9 3.42 2.67 14.85
C ALA A 9 4.73 2.24 15.52
N ARG A 10 4.90 2.60 16.78
CA ARG A 10 6.08 2.20 17.55
C ARG A 10 6.16 0.68 17.67
N ASP A 11 5.02 0.04 17.96
CA ASP A 11 4.97 -1.41 18.08
C ASP A 11 5.30 -2.07 16.74
N ILE A 12 4.78 -1.50 15.67
CA ILE A 12 5.05 -2.01 14.32
C ILE A 12 6.55 -1.91 14.00
N LYS A 13 7.18 -0.78 14.33
CA LYS A 13 8.60 -0.60 14.12
C LYS A 13 9.42 -1.63 14.89
N LYS A 14 9.04 -1.92 16.12
CA LYS A 14 9.71 -2.91 16.94
C LYS A 14 9.63 -4.29 16.31
N LEU A 15 8.45 -4.66 15.83
CA LEU A 15 8.26 -5.96 15.20
C LEU A 15 9.07 -6.05 13.91
N MET A 16 9.12 -4.99 13.15
CA MET A 16 9.88 -4.97 11.90
C MET A 16 11.37 -5.03 12.16
N ASP A 17 11.87 -4.27 13.13
CA ASP A 17 13.29 -4.26 13.47
C ASP A 17 13.71 -5.60 14.04
N GLY A 18 12.82 -6.27 14.77
CA GLY A 18 13.08 -7.60 15.32
C GLY A 18 12.83 -8.72 14.31
N LYS A 19 12.40 -8.36 13.10
CA LYS A 19 12.07 -9.31 12.04
C LYS A 19 11.01 -10.32 12.43
N ASP A 20 10.07 -9.88 13.26
CA ASP A 20 8.96 -10.72 13.69
C ASP A 20 7.83 -10.64 12.67
N TYR A 21 8.10 -11.14 11.49
CA TYR A 21 7.18 -11.05 10.36
C TYR A 21 5.93 -11.89 10.55
N LYS A 22 6.03 -12.96 11.32
CA LYS A 22 4.89 -13.81 11.61
C LYS A 22 3.82 -13.05 12.38
N GLU A 23 4.26 -12.32 13.40
CA GLU A 23 3.35 -11.50 14.21
C GLU A 23 2.75 -10.39 13.36
N LEU A 24 3.56 -9.74 12.54
CA LEU A 24 3.10 -8.68 11.64
C LEU A 24 2.03 -9.18 10.69
N ARG A 25 2.23 -10.34 10.10
CA ARG A 25 1.24 -10.92 9.18
C ARG A 25 -0.05 -11.26 9.90
N SER A 26 0.07 -11.77 11.11
CA SER A 26 -1.09 -12.10 11.93
C SER A 26 -1.91 -10.84 12.21
N LEU A 27 -1.24 -9.76 12.60
CA LEU A 27 -1.89 -8.47 12.83
C LEU A 27 -2.57 -7.94 11.59
N LEU A 28 -1.86 -7.96 10.48
CA LEU A 28 -2.38 -7.43 9.22
C LEU A 28 -3.55 -8.25 8.68
N SER A 29 -3.64 -9.51 9.05
CA SER A 29 -4.75 -10.35 8.64
C SER A 29 -5.98 -10.13 9.49
N SER A 30 -5.82 -9.64 10.72
CA SER A 30 -6.93 -9.52 11.66
C SER A 30 -7.37 -8.09 11.96
N LEU A 31 -6.51 -7.09 11.76
CA LEU A 31 -6.90 -5.68 11.96
C LEU A 31 -7.86 -5.23 10.86
N GLU A 32 -8.69 -4.26 11.20
CA GLU A 32 -9.56 -3.66 10.20
C GLU A 32 -8.73 -2.77 9.28
N ILE A 33 -9.20 -2.60 8.06
CA ILE A 33 -8.50 -1.80 7.06
C ILE A 33 -8.22 -0.38 7.56
N ALA A 34 -9.21 0.24 8.19
CA ALA A 34 -9.05 1.59 8.73
C ALA A 34 -7.93 1.68 9.76
N ASP A 35 -7.84 0.67 10.64
CA ASP A 35 -6.81 0.63 11.67
C ASP A 35 -5.42 0.45 11.06
N ILE A 36 -5.32 -0.39 10.06
CA ILE A 36 -4.06 -0.59 9.36
C ILE A 36 -3.61 0.71 8.71
N SER A 37 -4.55 1.42 8.08
CA SER A 37 -4.25 2.67 7.39
C SER A 37 -3.76 3.75 8.36
N GLU A 38 -4.32 3.80 9.56
CA GLU A 38 -3.87 4.75 10.57
C GLU A 38 -2.43 4.50 10.97
N LEU A 39 -2.03 3.24 11.06
CA LEU A 39 -0.65 2.90 11.39
C LEU A 39 0.32 3.45 10.34
N PHE A 40 -0.07 3.40 9.09
CA PHE A 40 0.76 3.92 8.01
C PHE A 40 1.04 5.40 8.14
N GLU A 41 0.07 6.16 8.63
CA GLU A 41 0.24 7.62 8.72
C GLU A 41 1.33 8.03 9.70
N GLU A 42 1.59 7.21 10.69
CA GLU A 42 2.61 7.50 11.69
C GLU A 42 3.97 6.90 11.35
N LEU A 43 4.03 6.06 10.32
CA LEU A 43 5.28 5.43 9.90
C LEU A 43 6.02 6.31 8.88
N SER A 44 7.34 6.28 8.94
CA SER A 44 8.14 6.95 7.93
C SER A 44 7.93 6.24 6.58
N LEU A 45 8.34 6.89 5.51
CA LEU A 45 8.15 6.32 4.17
C LEU A 45 8.81 4.95 4.03
N SER A 46 10.04 4.81 4.55
CA SER A 46 10.75 3.54 4.47
C SER A 46 10.01 2.42 5.19
N TYR A 47 9.55 2.69 6.41
CA TYR A 47 8.78 1.70 7.17
C TYR A 47 7.43 1.44 6.51
N SER A 48 6.81 2.47 5.95
CA SER A 48 5.52 2.30 5.28
C SER A 48 5.62 1.35 4.10
N ILE A 49 6.66 1.49 3.30
CA ILE A 49 6.84 0.62 2.13
C ILE A 49 7.08 -0.82 2.57
N ALA A 50 7.96 -1.02 3.57
CA ALA A 50 8.22 -2.35 4.08
C ALA A 50 6.97 -2.98 4.69
N PHE A 51 6.23 -2.19 5.47
CA PHE A 51 5.00 -2.65 6.10
C PHE A 51 3.94 -3.03 5.06
N PHE A 52 3.83 -2.23 4.01
CA PHE A 52 2.89 -2.47 2.93
C PHE A 52 3.15 -3.82 2.26
N ARG A 53 4.41 -4.18 2.10
CA ARG A 53 4.78 -5.46 1.49
C ARG A 53 4.36 -6.65 2.35
N MET A 54 4.11 -6.41 3.63
CA MET A 54 3.65 -7.45 4.56
C MET A 54 2.14 -7.62 4.52
N VAL A 55 1.41 -6.64 3.98
CA VAL A 55 -0.05 -6.70 3.91
C VAL A 55 -0.45 -7.85 2.99
N PRO A 56 -1.40 -8.71 3.42
CA PRO A 56 -1.88 -9.79 2.57
C PRO A 56 -2.37 -9.25 1.23
N LYS A 57 -2.08 -9.98 0.18
CA LYS A 57 -2.37 -9.53 -1.18
C LYS A 57 -3.84 -9.17 -1.39
N ASP A 58 -4.74 -9.92 -0.78
CA ASP A 58 -6.17 -9.70 -0.92
C ASP A 58 -6.68 -8.46 -0.19
N ARG A 59 -5.86 -7.89 0.72
CA ARG A 59 -6.22 -6.69 1.46
C ARG A 59 -5.42 -5.47 1.02
N ARG A 60 -4.41 -5.69 0.22
CA ARG A 60 -3.44 -4.63 -0.15
C ARG A 60 -4.09 -3.44 -0.84
N THR A 61 -4.95 -3.70 -1.79
CA THR A 61 -5.62 -2.64 -2.54
C THR A 61 -6.53 -1.81 -1.64
N GLU A 62 -7.27 -2.47 -0.75
CA GLU A 62 -8.14 -1.77 0.18
C GLU A 62 -7.35 -0.88 1.13
N VAL A 63 -6.25 -1.39 1.66
CA VAL A 63 -5.37 -0.62 2.54
C VAL A 63 -4.86 0.61 1.80
N PHE A 64 -4.38 0.42 0.59
CA PHE A 64 -3.85 1.52 -0.22
C PHE A 64 -4.92 2.59 -0.45
N SER A 65 -6.13 2.17 -0.76
CA SER A 65 -7.23 3.09 -1.03
C SER A 65 -7.60 3.95 0.19
N PHE A 66 -7.34 3.43 1.40
CA PHE A 66 -7.65 4.16 2.63
C PHE A 66 -6.56 5.15 3.02
N LEU A 67 -5.38 5.07 2.42
CA LEU A 67 -4.29 5.99 2.74
C LEU A 67 -4.60 7.38 2.17
N ASN A 68 -4.07 8.42 2.82
CA ASN A 68 -4.26 9.76 2.28
C ASN A 68 -3.47 9.89 0.98
N PHE A 69 -3.87 10.84 0.15
CA PHE A 69 -3.30 11.00 -1.18
C PHE A 69 -1.79 11.25 -1.16
N ASP A 70 -1.32 12.09 -0.24
CA ASP A 70 0.11 12.39 -0.14
C ASP A 70 0.92 11.13 0.14
N LYS A 71 0.42 10.28 1.03
CA LYS A 71 1.09 9.02 1.35
C LYS A 71 1.08 8.08 0.15
N GLN A 72 -0.05 7.99 -0.52
CA GLN A 72 -0.17 7.16 -1.71
C GLN A 72 0.85 7.57 -2.76
N GLN A 73 0.93 8.86 -3.03
CA GLN A 73 1.85 9.38 -4.03
C GLN A 73 3.30 9.12 -3.66
N SER A 74 3.65 9.40 -2.40
CA SER A 74 5.02 9.17 -1.92
C SER A 74 5.42 7.71 -2.02
N MET A 75 4.51 6.81 -1.68
CA MET A 75 4.80 5.39 -1.76
C MET A 75 4.96 4.91 -3.19
N LEU A 76 4.11 5.40 -4.09
CA LEU A 76 4.20 5.01 -5.51
C LEU A 76 5.53 5.41 -6.13
N GLU A 77 6.08 6.54 -5.72
CA GLU A 77 7.36 7.00 -6.24
C GLU A 77 8.51 6.08 -5.87
N ARG A 78 8.36 5.32 -4.79
CA ARG A 78 9.41 4.45 -4.27
C ARG A 78 9.18 2.97 -4.51
N MET A 79 7.98 2.58 -4.88
CA MET A 79 7.67 1.17 -5.09
C MET A 79 8.04 0.71 -6.50
N PRO A 80 8.41 -0.57 -6.65
CA PRO A 80 8.69 -1.12 -7.98
C PRO A 80 7.48 -1.02 -8.90
N GLN A 81 7.74 -0.86 -10.19
CA GLN A 81 6.68 -0.76 -11.20
C GLN A 81 5.66 -1.90 -11.14
N LEU A 82 6.14 -3.11 -10.93
CA LEU A 82 5.25 -4.26 -10.89
C LEU A 82 4.27 -4.19 -9.72
N VAL A 83 4.74 -3.68 -8.58
CA VAL A 83 3.88 -3.53 -7.41
C VAL A 83 2.82 -2.46 -7.67
N VAL A 84 3.23 -1.34 -8.25
CA VAL A 84 2.31 -0.25 -8.59
C VAL A 84 1.24 -0.74 -9.56
N ALA A 85 1.66 -1.43 -10.61
CA ALA A 85 0.74 -1.96 -11.60
C ALA A 85 -0.26 -2.94 -10.98
N SER A 86 0.23 -3.79 -10.09
CA SER A 86 -0.60 -4.77 -9.41
C SER A 86 -1.71 -4.09 -8.60
N ILE A 87 -1.33 -3.04 -7.85
CA ILE A 87 -2.30 -2.29 -7.04
C ILE A 87 -3.36 -1.66 -7.94
N LEU A 88 -2.93 -0.99 -8.99
CA LEU A 88 -3.85 -0.29 -9.89
C LEU A 88 -4.80 -1.25 -10.60
N ASN A 89 -4.27 -2.40 -11.00
CA ASN A 89 -5.10 -3.39 -11.70
C ASN A 89 -6.14 -4.02 -10.78
N GLU A 90 -5.89 -4.06 -9.49
CA GLU A 90 -6.83 -4.63 -8.52
C GLU A 90 -7.84 -3.61 -8.00
N MET A 91 -7.64 -2.32 -8.26
CA MET A 91 -8.57 -1.29 -7.84
C MET A 91 -9.84 -1.33 -8.70
N GLU A 92 -10.96 -0.92 -8.08
CA GLU A 92 -12.18 -0.76 -8.83
C GLU A 92 -11.95 0.30 -9.91
N PRO A 93 -12.52 0.13 -11.12
CA PRO A 93 -12.31 1.09 -12.21
C PRO A 93 -12.59 2.54 -11.83
N VAL A 94 -13.64 2.78 -11.06
CA VAL A 94 -13.99 4.14 -10.64
C VAL A 94 -12.92 4.72 -9.73
N ASP A 95 -12.48 3.93 -8.76
CA ASP A 95 -11.44 4.35 -7.82
C ASP A 95 -10.12 4.60 -8.52
N ARG A 96 -9.77 3.73 -9.45
CA ARG A 96 -8.55 3.85 -10.22
C ARG A 96 -8.56 5.13 -11.06
N THR A 97 -9.66 5.40 -11.72
CA THR A 97 -9.81 6.61 -12.53
C THR A 97 -9.67 7.84 -11.67
N GLN A 98 -10.35 7.86 -10.52
CA GLN A 98 -10.30 8.97 -9.59
C GLN A 98 -8.88 9.20 -9.09
N PHE A 99 -8.21 8.13 -8.71
CA PHE A 99 -6.85 8.21 -8.22
C PHE A 99 -5.90 8.79 -9.28
N LEU A 100 -6.01 8.31 -10.51
CA LEU A 100 -5.16 8.77 -11.60
C LEU A 100 -5.42 10.25 -11.94
N GLU A 101 -6.66 10.67 -11.86
CA GLU A 101 -7.00 12.06 -12.14
C GLU A 101 -6.44 13.02 -11.09
N ASP A 102 -6.31 12.55 -9.85
CA ASP A 102 -5.80 13.37 -8.75
C ASP A 102 -4.27 13.47 -8.75
N LEU A 103 -3.60 12.64 -9.53
CA LEU A 103 -2.14 12.70 -9.61
C LEU A 103 -1.69 13.88 -10.48
N PRO A 104 -0.54 14.49 -10.14
CA PRO A 104 0.08 15.48 -11.03
C PRO A 104 0.32 14.85 -12.39
N GLU A 105 0.31 15.66 -13.42
CA GLU A 105 0.44 15.18 -14.80
C GLU A 105 1.66 14.29 -15.00
N GLU A 106 2.80 14.70 -14.46
CA GLU A 106 4.04 13.90 -14.57
C GLU A 106 3.90 12.53 -13.94
N GLU A 107 3.33 12.50 -12.75
CA GLU A 107 3.14 11.24 -12.03
C GLU A 107 2.11 10.36 -12.73
N ARG A 108 1.07 10.98 -13.27
CA ARG A 108 0.05 10.24 -14.00
C ARG A 108 0.65 9.56 -15.22
N ALA A 109 1.49 10.27 -15.95
CA ALA A 109 2.12 9.71 -17.15
C ALA A 109 2.99 8.52 -16.81
N LYS A 110 3.78 8.61 -15.74
CA LYS A 110 4.62 7.50 -15.29
C LYS A 110 3.79 6.30 -14.88
N THR A 111 2.74 6.55 -14.10
CA THR A 111 1.89 5.50 -13.57
C THR A 111 1.17 4.76 -14.70
N VAL A 112 0.65 5.50 -15.66
CA VAL A 112 -0.04 4.91 -16.81
C VAL A 112 0.95 4.10 -17.65
N SER A 113 2.16 4.61 -17.83
CA SER A 113 3.19 3.88 -18.57
C SER A 113 3.52 2.55 -17.90
N TYR A 114 3.64 2.54 -16.58
CA TYR A 114 3.93 1.32 -15.84
C TYR A 114 2.81 0.30 -16.02
N THR A 115 1.58 0.76 -15.90
CA THR A 115 0.42 -0.10 -16.06
C THR A 115 0.37 -0.66 -17.48
N HIS A 116 0.65 0.17 -18.44
CA HIS A 116 0.65 -0.23 -19.84
C HIS A 116 1.73 -1.27 -20.13
N LEU A 117 2.91 -1.08 -19.57
CA LEU A 117 4.03 -2.01 -19.78
C LEU A 117 3.75 -3.38 -19.15
N THR A 118 3.03 -3.41 -18.04
CA THR A 118 2.75 -4.66 -17.34
C THR A 118 1.48 -5.34 -17.78
N LEU A 119 0.77 -4.73 -18.72
CA LEU A 119 -0.46 -5.33 -19.30
C LEU A 119 -0.10 -5.95 -20.63
N PRO A 120 0.61 -6.88 -20.61
CA PRO A 120 1.08 -7.50 -21.83
C PRO A 120 0.11 -8.43 -22.44
N THR A 121 0.06 -8.33 -22.13
CA THR A 121 -0.32 -8.88 -22.53
C THR A 121 -0.92 -9.01 -23.30
N THR A 122 -1.13 -9.03 -23.53
CA THR A 122 -1.66 -9.12 -24.24
C THR A 122 -1.46 -9.29 -25.08
N PRO A 123 -1.51 -9.91 -25.38
CA PRO A 123 -1.40 -10.21 -26.12
C PRO A 123 -1.53 -10.34 -26.96
N TYR A 124 -1.51 -10.33 -27.16
CA TYR A 124 -1.60 -10.46 -27.87
C TYR A 124 -1.03 -10.69 -28.06
#